data_b39078d1bb4dce1e822440f40f9ec363
#
_entry.id   b39078d1bb4dce1e822440f40f9ec363
#
_cell.length_a   1.000
_cell.length_b   1.000
_cell.length_c   1.000
_cell.angle_alpha   90.00
_cell.angle_beta   90.00
_cell.angle_gamma   90.00
#
_symmetry.space_group_name_H-M   'P 1'
#
loop_
_entity.id
_entity.type
_entity.pdbx_description
1 polymer ?
#
loop_
_entity_poly.entity_id
_entity_poly.type
_entity_poly.pdbx_seq_one_letter_code
_entity_poly.pdbx_strand_id
1 'polypeptide(L)'
;MARKKDATPQLLPEPMTLTYIKNEQGHFVCPDCNVVKTRQNSMHYHMKKHMEELNHVCKACKKGFLQKQTLDLHIRSKHPELDANPEENKKFVCPFDACDFRALTKGNCVIHCLRVHFQEEMKLLMKVNQETKSISCTKCETEFQSSCSFYYHCKNCIETDKDIKFQKLQEISQ
;
A
#
# COMPACT_ATOMS: atom_id res chain seq x y z
N MET A 1 51.26 -34.05 -17.10
CA MET A 1 51.45 -32.99 -16.08
C MET A 1 50.22 -32.09 -16.11
N ALA A 2 49.32 -32.27 -15.19
CA ALA A 2 48.06 -31.51 -15.07
C ALA A 2 48.29 -30.32 -14.13
N ARG A 3 48.09 -29.08 -14.64
CA ARG A 3 48.20 -27.87 -13.83
C ARG A 3 46.94 -27.75 -12.95
N LYS A 4 47.12 -27.79 -11.64
CA LYS A 4 46.10 -27.38 -10.66
C LYS A 4 45.86 -25.89 -10.81
N LYS A 5 44.59 -25.49 -11.07
CA LYS A 5 44.15 -24.12 -10.94
C LYS A 5 43.86 -23.85 -9.47
N ASP A 6 44.64 -22.98 -8.87
CA ASP A 6 44.39 -22.44 -7.55
C ASP A 6 43.11 -21.56 -7.63
N ALA A 7 42.04 -22.06 -7.01
CA ALA A 7 40.84 -21.30 -6.80
C ALA A 7 41.02 -20.42 -5.55
N THR A 8 41.25 -19.15 -5.74
CA THR A 8 41.19 -18.13 -4.68
C THR A 8 39.81 -18.18 -4.01
N PRO A 9 39.69 -18.30 -2.70
CA PRO A 9 38.37 -18.23 -2.05
C PRO A 9 37.83 -16.83 -2.24
N GLN A 10 36.71 -16.70 -2.98
CA GLN A 10 35.93 -15.48 -2.97
C GLN A 10 35.37 -15.34 -1.56
N LEU A 11 35.81 -14.32 -0.82
CA LEU A 11 35.14 -13.89 0.41
C LEU A 11 33.71 -13.51 0.04
N LEU A 12 32.75 -14.31 0.53
CA LEU A 12 31.35 -13.93 0.51
C LEU A 12 31.23 -12.65 1.33
N PRO A 13 30.51 -11.60 0.83
CA PRO A 13 30.30 -10.40 1.62
C PRO A 13 29.61 -10.79 2.92
N GLU A 14 30.17 -10.33 4.04
CA GLU A 14 29.61 -10.47 5.38
C GLU A 14 28.12 -10.09 5.35
N PRO A 15 27.21 -10.83 6.02
CA PRO A 15 25.81 -10.45 6.06
C PRO A 15 25.71 -9.08 6.73
N MET A 16 25.30 -8.07 5.97
CA MET A 16 25.10 -6.73 6.49
C MET A 16 24.05 -6.77 7.61
N THR A 17 24.50 -6.58 8.84
CA THR A 17 23.62 -6.53 10.00
C THR A 17 22.79 -5.27 9.94
N LEU A 18 21.46 -5.43 9.83
CA LEU A 18 20.50 -4.34 9.89
C LEU A 18 20.51 -3.74 11.30
N THR A 19 21.24 -2.62 11.49
CA THR A 19 21.30 -1.91 12.77
C THR A 19 20.20 -0.85 12.81
N TYR A 20 19.35 -0.90 13.81
CA TYR A 20 18.33 0.11 14.12
C TYR A 20 18.28 0.32 15.63
N ILE A 21 17.80 1.48 16.03
CA ILE A 21 17.71 1.89 17.43
C ILE A 21 16.25 1.73 17.88
N LYS A 22 16.03 1.37 19.14
CA LYS A 22 14.70 1.44 19.77
C LYS A 22 14.60 2.75 20.55
N ASN A 23 13.47 3.45 20.36
CA ASN A 23 13.16 4.62 21.18
C ASN A 23 12.60 4.19 22.56
N GLU A 24 12.36 5.16 23.43
CA GLU A 24 11.81 4.95 24.79
C GLU A 24 10.45 4.22 24.78
N GLN A 25 9.68 4.34 23.71
CA GLN A 25 8.38 3.67 23.51
C GLN A 25 8.54 2.24 22.97
N GLY A 26 9.77 1.74 22.78
CA GLY A 26 10.06 0.42 22.22
C GLY A 26 9.87 0.30 20.70
N HIS A 27 9.63 1.43 20.00
CA HIS A 27 9.51 1.44 18.55
C HIS A 27 10.88 1.47 17.87
N PHE A 28 10.94 0.95 16.66
CA PHE A 28 12.16 0.86 15.86
C PHE A 28 12.36 2.14 15.05
N VAL A 29 13.56 2.73 15.13
CA VAL A 29 13.93 3.97 14.44
C VAL A 29 15.01 3.67 13.41
N CYS A 30 14.80 4.13 12.18
CA CYS A 30 15.80 4.04 11.11
C CYS A 30 16.90 5.08 11.34
N PRO A 31 18.19 4.70 11.37
CA PRO A 31 19.28 5.64 11.56
C PRO A 31 19.48 6.61 10.38
N ASP A 32 19.10 6.19 9.15
CA ASP A 32 19.35 6.97 7.94
C ASP A 32 18.30 8.08 7.70
N CYS A 33 17.02 7.83 8.06
CA CYS A 33 15.94 8.77 7.78
C CYS A 33 14.99 9.03 8.96
N ASN A 34 15.30 8.54 10.14
CA ASN A 34 14.54 8.69 11.39
C ASN A 34 13.07 8.21 11.33
N VAL A 35 12.70 7.43 10.32
CA VAL A 35 11.37 6.84 10.23
C VAL A 35 11.17 5.84 11.36
N VAL A 36 10.04 5.97 12.08
CA VAL A 36 9.67 5.10 13.18
C VAL A 36 8.71 4.01 12.71
N LYS A 37 8.95 2.77 13.12
CA LYS A 37 8.07 1.61 12.89
C LYS A 37 7.79 0.89 14.21
N THR A 38 6.54 0.51 14.42
CA THR A 38 6.12 -0.23 15.61
C THR A 38 6.53 -1.70 15.58
N ARG A 39 6.73 -2.27 14.38
CA ARG A 39 7.08 -3.69 14.19
C ARG A 39 8.46 -3.82 13.57
N GLN A 40 9.26 -4.74 14.10
CA GLN A 40 10.61 -5.05 13.60
C GLN A 40 10.63 -5.42 12.11
N ASN A 41 9.74 -6.31 11.68
CA ASN A 41 9.65 -6.71 10.27
C ASN A 41 9.36 -5.52 9.34
N SER A 42 8.56 -4.55 9.80
CA SER A 42 8.28 -3.33 9.04
C SER A 42 9.52 -2.44 8.94
N MET A 43 10.36 -2.42 9.98
CA MET A 43 11.64 -1.71 9.95
C MET A 43 12.65 -2.41 9.04
N HIS A 44 12.80 -3.73 9.12
CA HIS A 44 13.66 -4.50 8.20
C HIS A 44 13.28 -4.24 6.73
N TYR A 45 11.97 -4.28 6.44
CA TYR A 45 11.46 -3.99 5.10
C TYR A 45 11.74 -2.55 4.66
N HIS A 46 11.66 -1.59 5.58
CA HIS A 46 11.99 -0.20 5.32
C HIS A 46 13.50 -0.03 5.04
N MET A 47 14.37 -0.64 5.83
CA MET A 47 15.83 -0.53 5.68
C MET A 47 16.34 -1.13 4.36
N LYS A 48 15.72 -2.22 3.89
CA LYS A 48 16.03 -2.78 2.55
C LYS A 48 15.88 -1.78 1.40
N LYS A 49 15.07 -0.73 1.57
CA LYS A 49 14.95 0.35 0.58
C LYS A 49 16.19 1.24 0.55
N HIS A 50 16.83 1.46 1.70
CA HIS A 50 18.09 2.22 1.76
C HIS A 50 19.27 1.42 1.18
N MET A 51 19.22 0.10 1.29
CA MET A 51 20.24 -0.80 0.75
C MET A 51 20.09 -1.06 -0.76
N GLU A 52 19.11 -0.43 -1.40
CA GLU A 52 18.80 -0.60 -2.84
C GLU A 52 18.58 -2.08 -3.26
N GLU A 53 18.24 -2.96 -2.33
CA GLU A 53 17.89 -4.36 -2.60
C GLU A 53 16.56 -4.51 -3.36
N LEU A 54 16.39 -3.72 -4.43
CA LEU A 54 15.17 -3.69 -5.24
C LEU A 54 15.27 -4.74 -6.35
N ASN A 55 15.18 -6.02 -5.99
CA ASN A 55 15.42 -7.15 -6.88
C ASN A 55 14.37 -7.32 -8.00
N HIS A 56 13.24 -6.61 -7.91
CA HIS A 56 12.16 -6.70 -8.88
C HIS A 56 12.02 -5.37 -9.62
N VAL A 57 12.57 -5.27 -10.83
CA VAL A 57 12.60 -4.03 -11.61
C VAL A 57 11.57 -4.07 -12.75
N CYS A 58 10.76 -3.01 -12.87
CA CYS A 58 9.87 -2.84 -14.00
C CYS A 58 10.67 -2.59 -15.29
N LYS A 59 10.43 -3.41 -16.32
CA LYS A 59 11.15 -3.30 -17.59
C LYS A 59 10.81 -2.03 -18.37
N ALA A 60 9.58 -1.53 -18.22
CA ALA A 60 9.10 -0.33 -18.92
C ALA A 60 9.64 0.97 -18.30
N CYS A 61 9.52 1.16 -16.99
CA CYS A 61 9.89 2.42 -16.32
C CYS A 61 11.11 2.32 -15.39
N LYS A 62 11.77 1.16 -15.31
CA LYS A 62 12.97 0.89 -14.49
C LYS A 62 12.76 1.06 -12.98
N LYS A 63 11.53 1.23 -12.52
CA LYS A 63 11.22 1.34 -11.09
C LYS A 63 11.44 0.01 -10.39
N GLY A 64 12.19 0.03 -9.28
CA GLY A 64 12.50 -1.14 -8.46
C GLY A 64 11.47 -1.38 -7.36
N PHE A 65 11.28 -2.64 -6.99
CA PHE A 65 10.38 -3.11 -5.94
C PHE A 65 11.05 -4.22 -5.13
N LEU A 66 10.74 -4.24 -3.83
CA LEU A 66 11.23 -5.29 -2.92
C LEU A 66 10.51 -6.63 -3.10
N GLN A 67 9.28 -6.60 -3.58
CA GLN A 67 8.45 -7.81 -3.73
C GLN A 67 7.91 -7.90 -5.15
N LYS A 68 7.92 -9.13 -5.69
CA LYS A 68 7.37 -9.43 -7.02
C LYS A 68 5.89 -9.04 -7.12
N GLN A 69 5.09 -9.34 -6.10
CA GLN A 69 3.66 -9.00 -6.08
C GLN A 69 3.41 -7.49 -6.23
N THR A 70 4.27 -6.66 -5.62
CA THR A 70 4.18 -5.19 -5.75
C THR A 70 4.56 -4.75 -7.15
N LEU A 71 5.57 -5.37 -7.76
CA LEU A 71 5.91 -5.15 -9.18
C LEU A 71 4.76 -5.56 -10.09
N ASP A 72 4.14 -6.73 -9.87
CA ASP A 72 3.03 -7.21 -10.69
C ASP A 72 1.83 -6.25 -10.62
N LEU A 73 1.48 -5.77 -9.41
CA LEU A 73 0.44 -4.75 -9.23
C LEU A 73 0.80 -3.41 -9.91
N HIS A 74 2.07 -3.01 -9.84
CA HIS A 74 2.54 -1.82 -10.52
C HIS A 74 2.41 -1.96 -12.04
N ILE A 75 2.83 -3.10 -12.62
CA ILE A 75 2.69 -3.36 -14.05
C ILE A 75 1.22 -3.28 -14.47
N ARG A 76 0.34 -4.00 -13.79
CA ARG A 76 -1.11 -3.99 -14.07
C ARG A 76 -1.75 -2.61 -13.97
N SER A 77 -1.22 -1.75 -13.09
CA SER A 77 -1.77 -0.40 -12.86
C SER A 77 -1.20 0.67 -13.79
N LYS A 78 0.09 0.56 -14.15
CA LYS A 78 0.84 1.63 -14.87
C LYS A 78 1.24 1.24 -16.28
N HIS A 79 1.31 -0.03 -16.54
CA HIS A 79 1.74 -0.61 -17.81
C HIS A 79 0.78 -1.75 -18.21
N PRO A 80 -0.53 -1.47 -18.34
CA PRO A 80 -1.52 -2.51 -18.69
C PRO A 80 -1.21 -3.17 -20.04
N GLU A 81 -0.45 -2.51 -20.91
CA GLU A 81 0.05 -3.05 -22.17
C GLU A 81 1.01 -4.24 -22.00
N LEU A 82 1.63 -4.37 -20.82
CA LEU A 82 2.52 -5.50 -20.47
C LEU A 82 1.80 -6.62 -19.73
N ASP A 83 0.52 -6.44 -19.40
CA ASP A 83 -0.29 -7.44 -18.73
C ASP A 83 -0.99 -8.32 -19.78
N ALA A 84 -0.79 -9.64 -19.70
CA ALA A 84 -1.38 -10.57 -20.65
C ALA A 84 -2.93 -10.59 -20.59
N ASN A 85 -3.50 -10.32 -19.39
CA ASN A 85 -4.95 -10.38 -19.14
C ASN A 85 -5.42 -9.21 -18.26
N PRO A 86 -5.37 -7.96 -18.73
CA PRO A 86 -5.61 -6.79 -17.90
C PRO A 86 -7.04 -6.75 -17.32
N GLU A 87 -8.05 -7.19 -18.05
CA GLU A 87 -9.44 -7.19 -17.57
C GLU A 87 -9.72 -8.31 -16.57
N GLU A 88 -9.18 -9.51 -16.76
CA GLU A 88 -9.34 -10.64 -15.84
C GLU A 88 -8.68 -10.35 -14.48
N ASN A 89 -7.65 -9.52 -14.45
CA ASN A 89 -6.95 -9.14 -13.24
C ASN A 89 -7.73 -8.14 -12.36
N LYS A 90 -8.75 -7.46 -12.89
CA LYS A 90 -9.68 -6.60 -12.16
C LYS A 90 -10.78 -7.41 -11.47
N LYS A 91 -10.41 -8.16 -10.44
CA LYS A 91 -11.29 -9.15 -9.77
C LYS A 91 -12.33 -8.53 -8.83
N PHE A 92 -12.13 -7.30 -8.37
CA PHE A 92 -13.00 -6.64 -7.40
C PHE A 92 -14.02 -5.78 -8.13
N VAL A 93 -15.24 -6.28 -8.23
CA VAL A 93 -16.36 -5.62 -8.90
C VAL A 93 -17.13 -4.78 -7.88
N CYS A 94 -17.61 -3.60 -8.31
CA CYS A 94 -18.51 -2.78 -7.49
C CYS A 94 -19.84 -3.52 -7.28
N PRO A 95 -20.33 -3.67 -6.03
CA PRO A 95 -21.56 -4.42 -5.75
C PRO A 95 -22.84 -3.59 -5.96
N PHE A 96 -22.71 -2.31 -6.34
CA PHE A 96 -23.86 -1.43 -6.58
C PHE A 96 -24.42 -1.63 -7.98
N ASP A 97 -25.74 -1.73 -8.06
CA ASP A 97 -26.44 -1.94 -9.31
C ASP A 97 -26.15 -0.80 -10.30
N ALA A 98 -26.07 -1.11 -11.58
CA ALA A 98 -25.72 -0.19 -12.66
C ALA A 98 -24.33 0.46 -12.55
N CYS A 99 -23.39 -0.16 -11.79
CA CYS A 99 -22.01 0.30 -11.70
C CYS A 99 -21.05 -0.79 -12.20
N ASP A 100 -20.48 -0.58 -13.38
CA ASP A 100 -19.55 -1.53 -14.02
C ASP A 100 -18.09 -1.38 -13.55
N PHE A 101 -17.85 -0.62 -12.48
CA PHE A 101 -16.50 -0.38 -12.00
C PHE A 101 -15.85 -1.67 -11.48
N ARG A 102 -14.59 -1.90 -11.90
CA ARG A 102 -13.75 -3.00 -11.49
C ARG A 102 -12.39 -2.51 -11.02
N ALA A 103 -11.85 -3.11 -9.98
CA ALA A 103 -10.57 -2.73 -9.40
C ALA A 103 -9.58 -3.91 -9.33
N LEU A 104 -8.28 -3.57 -9.36
CA LEU A 104 -7.20 -4.54 -9.16
C LEU A 104 -7.05 -4.97 -7.70
N THR A 105 -7.49 -4.14 -6.76
CA THR A 105 -7.41 -4.41 -5.32
C THR A 105 -8.73 -4.13 -4.64
N LYS A 106 -9.00 -4.89 -3.58
CA LYS A 106 -10.13 -4.70 -2.68
C LYS A 106 -10.22 -3.26 -2.14
N GLY A 107 -9.09 -2.71 -1.69
CA GLY A 107 -9.03 -1.34 -1.17
C GLY A 107 -9.46 -0.29 -2.19
N ASN A 108 -9.07 -0.43 -3.47
CA ASN A 108 -9.49 0.49 -4.53
C ASN A 108 -10.98 0.38 -4.82
N CYS A 109 -11.57 -0.83 -4.74
CA CYS A 109 -13.00 -1.02 -4.88
C CYS A 109 -13.78 -0.36 -3.73
N VAL A 110 -13.34 -0.53 -2.48
CA VAL A 110 -13.93 0.15 -1.31
C VAL A 110 -13.86 1.67 -1.45
N ILE A 111 -12.68 2.21 -1.83
CA ILE A 111 -12.51 3.67 -2.03
C ILE A 111 -13.45 4.17 -3.14
N HIS A 112 -13.59 3.42 -4.24
CA HIS A 112 -14.55 3.77 -5.29
C HIS A 112 -15.98 3.82 -4.74
N CYS A 113 -16.42 2.79 -4.02
CA CYS A 113 -17.76 2.75 -3.44
C CYS A 113 -18.02 3.97 -2.55
N LEU A 114 -17.09 4.30 -1.66
CA LEU A 114 -17.22 5.45 -0.76
C LEU A 114 -17.27 6.79 -1.50
N ARG A 115 -16.49 6.94 -2.56
CA ARG A 115 -16.46 8.19 -3.36
C ARG A 115 -17.67 8.37 -4.26
N VAL A 116 -18.24 7.29 -4.78
CA VAL A 116 -19.29 7.35 -5.81
C VAL A 116 -20.68 7.10 -5.22
N HIS A 117 -20.81 6.11 -4.34
CA HIS A 117 -22.10 5.67 -3.84
C HIS A 117 -22.46 6.21 -2.45
N PHE A 118 -21.47 6.76 -1.71
CA PHE A 118 -21.64 7.34 -0.36
C PHE A 118 -21.21 8.82 -0.31
N GLN A 119 -21.46 9.57 -1.37
CA GLN A 119 -20.99 10.96 -1.47
C GLN A 119 -21.48 11.85 -0.34
N GLU A 120 -22.76 11.75 0.02
CA GLU A 120 -23.38 12.59 1.06
C GLU A 120 -22.81 12.24 2.43
N GLU A 121 -22.69 10.96 2.72
CA GLU A 121 -22.11 10.46 3.98
C GLU A 121 -20.63 10.90 4.10
N MET A 122 -19.89 10.87 2.98
CA MET A 122 -18.51 11.32 2.94
C MET A 122 -18.37 12.83 3.16
N LYS A 123 -19.27 13.65 2.62
CA LYS A 123 -19.28 15.10 2.87
C LYS A 123 -19.46 15.43 4.36
N LEU A 124 -20.31 14.67 5.06
CA LEU A 124 -20.54 14.84 6.50
C LEU A 124 -19.32 14.44 7.34
N LEU A 125 -18.58 13.42 6.92
CA LEU A 125 -17.40 12.92 7.63
C LEU A 125 -16.11 13.70 7.31
N MET A 126 -16.09 14.50 6.26
CA MET A 126 -14.89 15.15 5.73
C MET A 126 -14.80 16.61 6.19
N LYS A 127 -13.72 16.95 6.88
CA LYS A 127 -13.31 18.33 7.14
C LYS A 127 -11.93 18.57 6.54
N VAL A 128 -11.84 19.54 5.62
CA VAL A 128 -10.58 19.88 4.93
C VAL A 128 -9.97 21.11 5.60
N ASN A 129 -8.70 20.99 6.00
CA ASN A 129 -7.91 22.13 6.44
C ASN A 129 -7.34 22.84 5.20
N GLN A 130 -7.69 24.11 5.01
CA GLN A 130 -7.28 24.89 3.83
C GLN A 130 -5.76 25.23 3.85
N GLU A 131 -5.16 25.35 5.03
CA GLU A 131 -3.75 25.72 5.18
C GLU A 131 -2.83 24.52 4.96
N THR A 132 -3.10 23.40 5.64
CA THR A 132 -2.27 22.18 5.58
C THR A 132 -2.68 21.24 4.44
N LYS A 133 -3.82 21.48 3.80
CA LYS A 133 -4.47 20.59 2.81
C LYS A 133 -4.72 19.17 3.31
N SER A 134 -4.67 19.00 4.64
CA SER A 134 -5.00 17.73 5.28
C SER A 134 -6.51 17.54 5.39
N ILE A 135 -6.94 16.29 5.53
CA ILE A 135 -8.35 15.90 5.66
C ILE A 135 -8.52 15.23 7.03
N SER A 136 -9.44 15.72 7.84
CA SER A 136 -9.78 15.09 9.12
C SER A 136 -11.18 14.48 9.09
N CYS A 137 -11.33 13.36 9.81
CA CYS A 137 -12.61 12.72 10.03
C CYS A 137 -13.36 13.44 11.15
N THR A 138 -14.59 13.91 10.89
CA THR A 138 -15.39 14.63 11.88
C THR A 138 -15.84 13.75 13.05
N LYS A 139 -15.86 12.41 12.88
CA LYS A 139 -16.30 11.46 13.90
C LYS A 139 -15.20 11.06 14.89
N CYS A 140 -13.95 10.91 14.45
CA CYS A 140 -12.83 10.45 15.29
C CYS A 140 -11.63 11.40 15.28
N GLU A 141 -11.74 12.55 14.63
CA GLU A 141 -10.73 13.62 14.54
C GLU A 141 -9.37 13.18 13.96
N THR A 142 -9.29 11.96 13.44
CA THR A 142 -8.06 11.46 12.80
C THR A 142 -7.75 12.23 11.52
N GLU A 143 -6.51 12.69 11.41
CA GLU A 143 -6.05 13.50 10.27
C GLU A 143 -5.29 12.65 9.23
N PHE A 144 -5.51 12.99 7.95
CA PHE A 144 -4.95 12.27 6.81
C PHE A 144 -4.35 13.24 5.80
N GLN A 145 -3.15 12.91 5.29
CA GLN A 145 -2.47 13.68 4.24
C GLN A 145 -2.94 13.30 2.82
N SER A 146 -3.70 12.22 2.68
CA SER A 146 -4.23 11.79 1.38
C SER A 146 -5.70 11.43 1.46
N SER A 147 -6.44 11.81 0.42
CA SER A 147 -7.86 11.46 0.29
C SER A 147 -8.09 9.95 0.24
N CYS A 148 -7.18 9.18 -0.36
CA CYS A 148 -7.31 7.72 -0.40
C CYS A 148 -7.24 7.09 0.99
N SER A 149 -6.34 7.57 1.86
CA SER A 149 -6.23 7.10 3.25
C SER A 149 -7.47 7.48 4.04
N PHE A 150 -7.99 8.70 3.85
CA PHE A 150 -9.25 9.14 4.46
C PHE A 150 -10.43 8.27 4.05
N TYR A 151 -10.66 8.08 2.75
CA TYR A 151 -11.75 7.22 2.28
C TYR A 151 -11.66 5.80 2.82
N TYR A 152 -10.45 5.19 2.80
CA TYR A 152 -10.26 3.85 3.32
C TYR A 152 -10.53 3.75 4.82
N HIS A 153 -10.20 4.79 5.60
CA HIS A 153 -10.53 4.92 7.02
C HIS A 153 -12.04 5.02 7.23
N CYS A 154 -12.76 5.79 6.42
CA CYS A 154 -14.19 6.07 6.57
C CYS A 154 -15.07 4.82 6.55
N LYS A 155 -14.63 3.72 5.96
CA LYS A 155 -15.35 2.44 6.04
C LYS A 155 -15.68 1.99 7.48
N ASN A 156 -14.86 2.44 8.47
CA ASN A 156 -15.04 2.12 9.89
C ASN A 156 -15.78 3.22 10.65
N CYS A 157 -15.89 4.41 10.08
CA CYS A 157 -16.51 5.57 10.71
C CYS A 157 -17.91 5.90 10.20
N ILE A 158 -18.30 5.37 9.05
CA ILE A 158 -19.67 5.46 8.57
C ILE A 158 -20.58 4.74 9.58
N GLU A 159 -21.66 5.38 9.96
CA GLU A 159 -22.68 4.77 10.79
C GLU A 159 -23.44 3.72 9.98
N THR A 160 -23.42 2.50 10.47
CA THR A 160 -24.07 1.36 9.85
C THR A 160 -25.49 1.26 10.37
N ASP A 161 -26.36 2.18 9.98
CA ASP A 161 -27.77 1.86 10.04
C ASP A 161 -28.04 0.73 9.03
N LYS A 162 -28.96 -0.17 9.37
CA LYS A 162 -29.24 -1.47 8.72
C LYS A 162 -29.66 -1.36 7.23
N ASP A 163 -29.13 -0.38 6.52
CA ASP A 163 -29.44 -0.08 5.14
C ASP A 163 -28.72 -1.10 4.22
N ILE A 164 -29.42 -1.61 3.23
CA ILE A 164 -28.93 -2.50 2.17
C ILE A 164 -27.63 -1.98 1.53
N LYS A 165 -27.51 -0.64 1.43
CA LYS A 165 -26.34 0.06 0.92
C LYS A 165 -25.06 -0.25 1.72
N PHE A 166 -25.15 -0.36 3.05
CA PHE A 166 -24.02 -0.73 3.91
C PHE A 166 -23.68 -2.22 3.86
N GLN A 167 -24.66 -3.06 3.71
CA GLN A 167 -24.43 -4.51 3.56
C GLN A 167 -23.55 -4.77 2.33
N LYS A 168 -23.84 -4.13 1.20
CA LYS A 168 -23.03 -4.19 -0.03
C LYS A 168 -21.58 -3.73 0.19
N LEU A 169 -21.35 -2.70 1.00
CA LEU A 169 -20.00 -2.25 1.34
C LEU A 169 -19.25 -3.25 2.23
N GLN A 170 -19.95 -3.88 3.18
CA GLN A 170 -19.36 -4.89 4.06
C GLN A 170 -18.94 -6.15 3.31
N GLU A 171 -19.71 -6.61 2.33
CA GLU A 171 -19.38 -7.76 1.48
C GLU A 171 -18.01 -7.61 0.79
N ILE A 172 -17.68 -6.39 0.32
CA ILE A 172 -16.35 -6.12 -0.24
C ILE A 172 -15.29 -6.03 0.87
N SER A 173 -15.70 -5.67 2.11
CA SER A 173 -14.74 -5.37 3.18
C SER A 173 -14.27 -6.62 3.95
N GLN A 174 -14.97 -7.74 3.82
CA GLN A 174 -14.57 -9.06 4.32
C GLN A 174 -13.56 -9.74 3.38
#